data_16d3225eeb30232bafe67eb23c494b74
#
_entry.id   16d3225eeb30232bafe67eb23c494b74
#
_cell.length_a   1.000
_cell.length_b   1.000
_cell.length_c   1.000
_cell.angle_alpha   90.00
_cell.angle_beta   90.00
_cell.angle_gamma   90.00
#
_symmetry.space_group_name_H-M   'P 1'
#
loop_
_entity.id
_entity.type
_entity.pdbx_description
1 polymer ?
#
loop_
_entity_poly.entity_id
_entity_poly.type
_entity_poly.pdbx_seq_one_letter_code
_entity_poly.pdbx_strand_id
1 'polypeptide(L)'
;MTNNNSTSESDLIKHYQRTFADHGDSPAGVMWPRGRQALRFDALTQHFASDSFSVLDYGCGLGHLKTYLDQRFIKYDYHGADLVPEFINMVAVKYPDAKVQLVRSYEDVTTPVDHVVISGTFNIIDSIDHHVYVEQVQATLLHLFSLTRVSLAVNFMTDRVDFMQPRALHMNVEMMANFIRRHLSPRLRIDESYMPYEFTLVVLKNSEIIRPDNIYTPS
;
A
#
# COMPACT_ATOMS: atom_id res chain seq x y z
N MET A 1 -2.91 27.34 -11.26
CA MET A 1 -3.10 26.22 -12.21
C MET A 1 -3.58 25.01 -11.42
N THR A 2 -4.85 25.01 -11.03
CA THR A 2 -5.40 24.11 -10.01
C THR A 2 -6.75 23.56 -10.47
N ASN A 3 -6.81 22.73 -11.53
CA ASN A 3 -8.09 22.11 -11.88
C ASN A 3 -8.01 20.75 -12.62
N ASN A 4 -6.83 20.17 -12.86
CA ASN A 4 -6.78 18.85 -13.54
C ASN A 4 -6.87 17.63 -12.59
N ASN A 5 -6.56 17.79 -11.30
CA ASN A 5 -6.61 16.64 -10.36
C ASN A 5 -8.05 16.22 -9.99
N SER A 6 -9.00 17.13 -9.91
CA SER A 6 -10.36 16.81 -9.46
C SER A 6 -11.16 16.00 -10.49
N THR A 7 -10.85 16.08 -11.77
CA THR A 7 -11.58 15.35 -12.82
C THR A 7 -11.12 13.90 -12.90
N SER A 8 -9.83 13.64 -12.77
CA SER A 8 -9.25 12.29 -12.83
C SER A 8 -9.62 11.43 -11.61
N GLU A 9 -9.55 12.01 -10.41
CA GLU A 9 -9.96 11.34 -9.17
C GLU A 9 -11.45 10.95 -9.19
N SER A 10 -12.31 11.83 -9.71
CA SER A 10 -13.74 11.55 -9.92
C SER A 10 -13.98 10.37 -10.86
N ASP A 11 -13.17 10.21 -11.90
CA ASP A 11 -13.34 9.13 -12.87
C ASP A 11 -12.83 7.78 -12.34
N LEU A 12 -11.77 7.77 -11.55
CA LEU A 12 -11.28 6.59 -10.86
C LEU A 12 -12.30 6.08 -9.83
N ILE A 13 -12.87 6.98 -9.02
CA ILE A 13 -13.93 6.63 -8.05
C ILE A 13 -15.14 6.02 -8.78
N LYS A 14 -15.63 6.66 -9.84
CA LYS A 14 -16.75 6.15 -10.65
C LYS A 14 -16.46 4.77 -11.23
N HIS A 15 -15.21 4.53 -11.63
CA HIS A 15 -14.79 3.25 -12.16
C HIS A 15 -14.90 2.16 -11.10
N TYR A 16 -14.37 2.38 -9.89
CA TYR A 16 -14.50 1.45 -8.78
C TYR A 16 -15.95 1.25 -8.32
N GLN A 17 -16.76 2.32 -8.29
CA GLN A 17 -18.18 2.24 -7.97
C GLN A 17 -18.94 1.32 -8.93
N ARG A 18 -18.67 1.42 -10.24
CA ARG A 18 -19.27 0.53 -11.26
C ARG A 18 -18.82 -0.92 -11.06
N THR A 19 -17.52 -1.14 -10.87
CA THR A 19 -16.97 -2.47 -10.68
C THR A 19 -17.53 -3.12 -9.41
N PHE A 20 -17.70 -2.35 -8.34
CA PHE A 20 -18.35 -2.82 -7.11
C PHE A 20 -19.85 -3.13 -7.32
N ALA A 21 -20.57 -2.29 -8.04
CA ALA A 21 -21.98 -2.54 -8.37
C ALA A 21 -22.18 -3.83 -9.18
N ASP A 22 -21.22 -4.14 -10.09
CA ASP A 22 -21.28 -5.32 -10.96
C ASP A 22 -20.84 -6.62 -10.26
N HIS A 23 -19.91 -6.55 -9.30
CA HIS A 23 -19.23 -7.73 -8.73
C HIS A 23 -19.38 -7.89 -7.21
N GLY A 24 -19.92 -6.88 -6.51
CA GLY A 24 -20.11 -6.88 -5.06
C GLY A 24 -18.83 -7.07 -4.25
N ASP A 25 -18.97 -7.63 -3.03
CA ASP A 25 -17.84 -7.96 -2.14
C ASP A 25 -17.09 -9.19 -2.65
N SER A 26 -16.24 -8.97 -3.64
CA SER A 26 -15.43 -10.00 -4.26
C SER A 26 -14.09 -9.40 -4.73
N PRO A 27 -13.05 -10.22 -4.99
CA PRO A 27 -11.82 -9.74 -5.61
C PRO A 27 -12.05 -8.98 -6.92
N ALA A 28 -13.03 -9.37 -7.72
CA ALA A 28 -13.40 -8.67 -8.94
C ALA A 28 -13.98 -7.27 -8.66
N GLY A 29 -14.68 -7.07 -7.54
CA GLY A 29 -15.21 -5.77 -7.11
C GLY A 29 -14.14 -4.71 -6.88
N VAL A 30 -12.90 -5.12 -6.60
CA VAL A 30 -11.71 -4.28 -6.49
C VAL A 30 -10.70 -4.56 -7.62
N MET A 31 -11.18 -5.08 -8.75
CA MET A 31 -10.41 -5.30 -9.99
C MET A 31 -9.27 -6.32 -9.87
N TRP A 32 -9.40 -7.31 -9.00
CA TRP A 32 -8.35 -8.32 -8.80
C TRP A 32 -8.59 -9.59 -9.59
N PRO A 33 -7.54 -10.15 -10.25
CA PRO A 33 -7.58 -11.50 -10.81
C PRO A 33 -7.74 -12.55 -9.69
N ARG A 34 -8.51 -13.58 -9.95
CA ARG A 34 -8.75 -14.67 -8.99
C ARG A 34 -7.42 -15.31 -8.52
N GLY A 35 -7.32 -15.58 -7.20
CA GLY A 35 -6.29 -16.43 -6.60
C GLY A 35 -4.94 -15.79 -6.31
N ARG A 36 -4.72 -14.51 -6.61
CA ARG A 36 -3.41 -13.85 -6.43
C ARG A 36 -3.32 -12.95 -5.21
N GLN A 37 -4.44 -12.58 -4.64
CA GLN A 37 -4.51 -11.63 -3.53
C GLN A 37 -3.78 -12.15 -2.27
N ALA A 38 -3.97 -13.43 -1.93
CA ALA A 38 -3.34 -14.03 -0.76
C ALA A 38 -1.80 -14.04 -0.86
N LEU A 39 -1.24 -14.34 -2.04
CA LEU A 39 0.21 -14.31 -2.26
C LEU A 39 0.79 -12.91 -2.03
N ARG A 40 0.08 -11.88 -2.50
CA ARG A 40 0.49 -10.50 -2.28
C ARG A 40 0.40 -10.10 -0.81
N PHE A 41 -0.69 -10.44 -0.13
CA PHE A 41 -0.82 -10.17 1.29
C PHE A 41 0.26 -10.88 2.11
N ASP A 42 0.65 -12.09 1.70
CA ASP A 42 1.77 -12.79 2.32
C ASP A 42 3.08 -12.03 2.14
N ALA A 43 3.43 -11.64 0.92
CA ALA A 43 4.63 -10.85 0.64
C ALA A 43 4.67 -9.52 1.43
N LEU A 44 3.50 -8.86 1.58
CA LEU A 44 3.37 -7.60 2.31
C LEU A 44 3.42 -7.75 3.84
N THR A 45 3.06 -8.91 4.41
CA THR A 45 2.86 -9.07 5.86
C THR A 45 3.69 -10.17 6.51
N GLN A 46 4.44 -10.99 5.76
CA GLN A 46 5.26 -12.09 6.28
C GLN A 46 6.31 -11.66 7.32
N HIS A 47 6.65 -10.38 7.35
CA HIS A 47 7.62 -9.82 8.30
C HIS A 47 6.99 -9.35 9.61
N PHE A 48 5.67 -9.47 9.79
CA PHE A 48 5.00 -9.15 11.05
C PHE A 48 5.42 -10.17 12.10
N ALA A 49 6.08 -9.69 13.16
CA ALA A 49 6.71 -10.56 14.16
C ALA A 49 5.98 -10.59 15.51
N SER A 50 4.89 -9.84 15.65
CA SER A 50 4.14 -9.71 16.90
C SER A 50 2.68 -10.05 16.68
N ASP A 51 2.05 -10.69 17.68
CA ASP A 51 0.61 -10.95 17.71
C ASP A 51 -0.20 -9.76 18.25
N SER A 52 0.45 -8.65 18.56
CA SER A 52 -0.21 -7.42 19.01
C SER A 52 0.43 -6.22 18.33
N PHE A 53 -0.27 -5.63 17.37
CA PHE A 53 0.18 -4.48 16.58
C PHE A 53 -1.01 -3.67 16.08
N SER A 54 -0.73 -2.47 15.58
CA SER A 54 -1.65 -1.66 14.78
C SER A 54 -1.22 -1.65 13.31
N VAL A 55 -2.18 -1.73 12.39
CA VAL A 55 -1.91 -1.72 10.96
C VAL A 55 -2.84 -0.74 10.24
N LEU A 56 -2.27 0.06 9.34
CA LEU A 56 -3.01 0.83 8.36
C LEU A 56 -2.98 0.12 7.02
N ASP A 57 -4.15 -0.21 6.50
CA ASP A 57 -4.38 -0.65 5.12
C ASP A 57 -4.77 0.57 4.29
N TYR A 58 -3.80 1.13 3.55
CA TYR A 58 -4.01 2.32 2.73
C TYR A 58 -4.44 1.93 1.32
N GLY A 59 -5.65 2.33 0.91
CA GLY A 59 -6.37 1.77 -0.23
C GLY A 59 -7.00 0.43 0.12
N CYS A 60 -7.71 0.38 1.26
CA CYS A 60 -8.19 -0.88 1.85
C CYS A 60 -9.27 -1.60 1.02
N GLY A 61 -9.87 -0.92 0.05
CA GLY A 61 -10.94 -1.49 -0.76
C GLY A 61 -12.06 -2.08 0.09
N LEU A 62 -12.39 -3.35 -0.16
CA LEU A 62 -13.43 -4.10 0.56
C LEU A 62 -12.92 -4.82 1.83
N GLY A 63 -11.74 -4.44 2.34
CA GLY A 63 -11.18 -5.01 3.57
C GLY A 63 -10.68 -6.45 3.43
N HIS A 64 -10.27 -6.86 2.24
CA HIS A 64 -9.77 -8.22 2.01
C HIS A 64 -8.47 -8.50 2.77
N LEU A 65 -7.62 -7.50 2.98
CA LEU A 65 -6.44 -7.64 3.85
C LEU A 65 -6.86 -7.94 5.30
N LYS A 66 -7.91 -7.29 5.82
CA LYS A 66 -8.41 -7.61 7.17
C LYS A 66 -8.87 -9.07 7.25
N THR A 67 -9.63 -9.56 6.27
CA THR A 67 -10.02 -10.98 6.21
C THR A 67 -8.81 -11.91 6.28
N TYR A 68 -7.73 -11.55 5.57
CA TYR A 68 -6.49 -12.33 5.55
C TYR A 68 -5.75 -12.28 6.90
N LEU A 69 -5.69 -11.12 7.54
CA LEU A 69 -5.04 -10.94 8.84
C LEU A 69 -5.79 -11.66 9.97
N ASP A 70 -7.13 -11.67 9.94
CA ASP A 70 -7.98 -12.36 10.93
C ASP A 70 -7.72 -13.88 10.97
N GLN A 71 -7.22 -14.46 9.88
CA GLN A 71 -6.84 -15.88 9.82
C GLN A 71 -5.45 -16.17 10.43
N ARG A 72 -4.63 -15.14 10.65
CA ARG A 72 -3.21 -15.24 11.03
C ARG A 72 -2.91 -14.67 12.40
N PHE A 73 -3.65 -13.64 12.82
CA PHE A 73 -3.38 -12.89 14.03
C PHE A 73 -4.63 -12.79 14.91
N ILE A 74 -4.45 -12.97 16.20
CA ILE A 74 -5.56 -12.98 17.16
C ILE A 74 -5.88 -11.57 17.66
N LYS A 75 -4.86 -10.72 17.77
CA LYS A 75 -5.01 -9.39 18.38
C LYS A 75 -4.23 -8.33 17.63
N TYR A 76 -4.95 -7.48 16.92
CA TYR A 76 -4.36 -6.32 16.27
C TYR A 76 -5.42 -5.22 16.09
N ASP A 77 -4.96 -3.97 15.92
CA ASP A 77 -5.81 -2.80 15.71
C ASP A 77 -5.77 -2.45 14.21
N TYR A 78 -6.89 -2.69 13.52
CA TYR A 78 -6.98 -2.45 12.08
C TYR A 78 -7.52 -1.06 11.77
N HIS A 79 -6.78 -0.32 10.97
CA HIS A 79 -7.17 0.96 10.38
C HIS A 79 -7.24 0.79 8.87
N GLY A 80 -8.38 1.13 8.26
CA GLY A 80 -8.56 1.14 6.82
C GLY A 80 -8.75 2.57 6.30
N ALA A 81 -8.12 2.90 5.18
CA ALA A 81 -8.30 4.18 4.51
C ALA A 81 -8.54 3.94 3.03
N ASP A 82 -9.59 4.55 2.46
CA ASP A 82 -9.88 4.45 1.02
C ASP A 82 -10.58 5.72 0.54
N LEU A 83 -10.50 5.97 -0.78
CA LEU A 83 -11.14 7.12 -1.42
C LEU A 83 -12.56 6.84 -1.91
N VAL A 84 -13.01 5.56 -1.90
CA VAL A 84 -14.33 5.13 -2.37
C VAL A 84 -15.29 5.01 -1.19
N PRO A 85 -16.32 5.88 -1.07
CA PRO A 85 -17.24 5.86 0.07
C PRO A 85 -17.95 4.53 0.28
N GLU A 86 -18.33 3.85 -0.80
CA GLU A 86 -19.03 2.56 -0.75
C GLU A 86 -18.15 1.47 -0.14
N PHE A 87 -16.84 1.51 -0.39
CA PHE A 87 -15.88 0.58 0.21
C PHE A 87 -15.79 0.79 1.71
N ILE A 88 -15.64 2.03 2.15
CA ILE A 88 -15.59 2.38 3.58
C ILE A 88 -16.87 1.95 4.29
N ASN A 89 -18.04 2.22 3.72
CA ASN A 89 -19.31 1.78 4.28
C ASN A 89 -19.41 0.26 4.39
N MET A 90 -18.98 -0.47 3.35
CA MET A 90 -18.99 -1.93 3.35
C MET A 90 -18.06 -2.50 4.43
N VAL A 91 -16.85 -1.98 4.54
CA VAL A 91 -15.87 -2.43 5.56
C VAL A 91 -16.37 -2.15 6.97
N ALA A 92 -16.97 -0.96 7.22
CA ALA A 92 -17.53 -0.61 8.51
C ALA A 92 -18.67 -1.54 8.94
N VAL A 93 -19.52 -1.98 7.99
CA VAL A 93 -20.58 -2.96 8.27
C VAL A 93 -20.02 -4.36 8.48
N LYS A 94 -19.06 -4.78 7.65
CA LYS A 94 -18.47 -6.13 7.67
C LYS A 94 -17.58 -6.36 8.90
N TYR A 95 -16.89 -5.31 9.34
CA TYR A 95 -15.95 -5.34 10.46
C TYR A 95 -16.21 -4.19 11.44
N PRO A 96 -17.15 -4.35 12.38
CA PRO A 96 -17.51 -3.27 13.32
C PRO A 96 -16.37 -2.85 14.26
N ASP A 97 -15.35 -3.68 14.41
CA ASP A 97 -14.12 -3.41 15.19
C ASP A 97 -13.05 -2.64 14.39
N ALA A 98 -13.19 -2.56 13.07
CA ALA A 98 -12.25 -1.85 12.22
C ALA A 98 -12.46 -0.32 12.31
N LYS A 99 -11.36 0.40 12.39
CA LYS A 99 -11.35 1.87 12.31
C LYS A 99 -11.14 2.27 10.87
N VAL A 100 -12.20 2.65 10.17
CA VAL A 100 -12.11 3.01 8.75
C VAL A 100 -12.42 4.47 8.52
N GLN A 101 -11.71 5.08 7.56
CA GLN A 101 -11.90 6.48 7.20
C GLN A 101 -11.92 6.67 5.68
N LEU A 102 -12.82 7.53 5.22
CA LEU A 102 -12.78 8.06 3.87
C LEU A 102 -11.66 9.10 3.79
N VAL A 103 -10.75 8.94 2.82
CA VAL A 103 -9.67 9.90 2.58
C VAL A 103 -9.76 10.46 1.17
N ARG A 104 -9.38 11.73 1.01
CA ARG A 104 -9.26 12.39 -0.30
C ARG A 104 -7.81 12.53 -0.73
N SER A 105 -6.92 12.56 0.25
CA SER A 105 -5.48 12.57 0.04
C SER A 105 -4.78 11.79 1.15
N TYR A 106 -3.48 11.52 0.95
CA TYR A 106 -2.66 10.88 2.00
C TYR A 106 -2.55 11.74 3.27
N GLU A 107 -2.73 13.06 3.15
CA GLU A 107 -2.64 14.02 4.26
C GLU A 107 -3.78 13.86 5.27
N ASP A 108 -4.92 13.29 4.84
CA ASP A 108 -6.05 12.99 5.73
C ASP A 108 -5.71 11.87 6.73
N VAL A 109 -4.69 11.07 6.46
CA VAL A 109 -4.18 10.04 7.37
C VAL A 109 -3.26 10.68 8.38
N THR A 110 -3.64 10.66 9.67
CA THR A 110 -2.88 11.32 10.75
C THR A 110 -2.54 10.39 11.91
N THR A 111 -3.12 9.17 11.94
CA THR A 111 -2.95 8.24 13.07
C THR A 111 -1.66 7.43 12.91
N PRO A 112 -0.72 7.48 13.87
CA PRO A 112 0.46 6.63 13.86
C PRO A 112 0.11 5.17 14.13
N VAL A 113 0.69 4.25 13.35
CA VAL A 113 0.50 2.80 13.44
C VAL A 113 1.84 2.06 13.45
N ASP A 114 1.83 0.78 13.84
CA ASP A 114 3.06 -0.01 13.81
C ASP A 114 3.42 -0.40 12.38
N HIS A 115 2.43 -0.82 11.60
CA HIS A 115 2.63 -1.23 10.21
C HIS A 115 1.73 -0.44 9.26
N VAL A 116 2.27 -0.06 8.10
CA VAL A 116 1.49 0.44 6.96
C VAL A 116 1.59 -0.58 5.84
N VAL A 117 0.45 -0.97 5.27
CA VAL A 117 0.35 -1.84 4.10
C VAL A 117 -0.35 -1.08 2.98
N ILE A 118 0.22 -1.14 1.78
CA ILE A 118 -0.31 -0.52 0.56
C ILE A 118 -0.37 -1.60 -0.51
N SER A 119 -1.56 -2.12 -0.76
CA SER A 119 -1.77 -3.28 -1.64
C SER A 119 -2.49 -2.92 -2.92
N GLY A 120 -1.74 -2.75 -4.02
CA GLY A 120 -2.31 -2.47 -5.35
C GLY A 120 -2.88 -1.08 -5.56
N THR A 121 -2.76 -0.21 -4.59
CA THR A 121 -3.35 1.13 -4.57
C THR A 121 -2.82 2.02 -5.69
N PHE A 122 -1.55 1.87 -6.04
CA PHE A 122 -0.88 2.69 -7.04
C PHE A 122 -0.87 2.10 -8.46
N ASN A 123 -1.53 0.97 -8.67
CA ASN A 123 -1.42 0.26 -9.95
C ASN A 123 -2.13 0.96 -11.13
N ILE A 124 -3.09 1.83 -10.88
CA ILE A 124 -3.86 2.49 -11.94
C ILE A 124 -3.38 3.94 -12.09
N ILE A 125 -2.95 4.28 -13.31
CA ILE A 125 -2.75 5.68 -13.73
C ILE A 125 -3.98 6.07 -14.56
N ASP A 126 -4.71 7.07 -14.08
CA ASP A 126 -5.70 7.73 -14.92
C ASP A 126 -5.01 8.84 -15.76
N SER A 127 -5.69 9.78 -16.30
CA SER A 127 -5.21 10.83 -17.22
C SER A 127 -4.07 11.76 -16.72
N ILE A 128 -3.33 11.34 -15.67
CA ILE A 128 -2.22 12.07 -15.07
C ILE A 128 -0.91 11.73 -15.81
N ASP A 129 -0.04 12.71 -15.98
CA ASP A 129 1.34 12.48 -16.44
C ASP A 129 2.06 11.49 -15.52
N HIS A 130 2.76 10.53 -16.11
CA HIS A 130 3.44 9.45 -15.38
C HIS A 130 4.44 10.00 -14.33
N HIS A 131 5.20 11.04 -14.68
CA HIS A 131 6.17 11.61 -13.75
C HIS A 131 5.50 12.26 -12.54
N VAL A 132 4.44 13.04 -12.80
CA VAL A 132 3.63 13.67 -11.74
C VAL A 132 3.02 12.61 -10.82
N TYR A 133 2.53 11.51 -11.40
CA TYR A 133 1.97 10.42 -10.58
C TYR A 133 3.03 9.74 -9.71
N VAL A 134 4.22 9.49 -10.23
CA VAL A 134 5.35 8.95 -9.46
C VAL A 134 5.73 9.89 -8.31
N GLU A 135 5.74 11.20 -8.52
CA GLU A 135 5.98 12.17 -7.45
C GLU A 135 4.90 12.13 -6.36
N GLN A 136 3.63 11.97 -6.75
CA GLN A 136 2.52 11.79 -5.79
C GLN A 136 2.67 10.49 -4.99
N VAL A 137 3.05 9.39 -5.63
CA VAL A 137 3.36 8.11 -4.95
C VAL A 137 4.49 8.31 -3.93
N GLN A 138 5.57 8.98 -4.32
CA GLN A 138 6.70 9.26 -3.45
C GLN A 138 6.31 10.13 -2.25
N ALA A 139 5.52 11.18 -2.46
CA ALA A 139 5.00 12.03 -1.39
C ALA A 139 4.10 11.24 -0.42
N THR A 140 3.24 10.37 -0.96
CA THR A 140 2.40 9.46 -0.16
C THR A 140 3.25 8.54 0.71
N LEU A 141 4.29 7.92 0.15
CA LEU A 141 5.18 7.03 0.89
C LEU A 141 5.93 7.78 2.01
N LEU A 142 6.41 9.00 1.75
CA LEU A 142 7.06 9.85 2.76
C LEU A 142 6.13 10.14 3.92
N HIS A 143 4.91 10.58 3.64
CA HIS A 143 3.92 10.92 4.65
C HIS A 143 3.54 9.69 5.49
N LEU A 144 3.14 8.59 4.86
CA LEU A 144 2.74 7.37 5.55
C LEU A 144 3.88 6.74 6.34
N PHE A 145 5.11 6.81 5.83
CA PHE A 145 6.28 6.35 6.58
C PHE A 145 6.56 7.20 7.81
N SER A 146 6.27 8.50 7.79
CA SER A 146 6.40 9.36 8.98
C SER A 146 5.51 8.89 10.13
N LEU A 147 4.33 8.35 9.82
CA LEU A 147 3.36 7.80 10.77
C LEU A 147 3.64 6.32 11.16
N THR A 148 4.60 5.68 10.51
CA THR A 148 4.94 4.28 10.74
C THR A 148 5.89 4.13 11.93
N ARG A 149 5.66 3.16 12.82
CA ARG A 149 6.57 2.84 13.95
C ARG A 149 7.51 1.68 13.65
N VAL A 150 7.06 0.67 12.88
CA VAL A 150 7.81 -0.57 12.63
C VAL A 150 8.13 -0.75 11.15
N SER A 151 7.12 -0.83 10.28
CA SER A 151 7.35 -1.05 8.85
C SER A 151 6.28 -0.45 7.94
N LEU A 152 6.70 -0.06 6.73
CA LEU A 152 5.81 0.22 5.61
C LEU A 152 6.08 -0.83 4.53
N ALA A 153 5.02 -1.51 4.06
CA ALA A 153 5.08 -2.46 2.97
C ALA A 153 4.21 -2.00 1.80
N VAL A 154 4.75 -2.00 0.59
CA VAL A 154 4.05 -1.57 -0.62
C VAL A 154 4.42 -2.48 -1.79
N ASN A 155 3.43 -2.83 -2.62
CA ASN A 155 3.70 -3.50 -3.88
C ASN A 155 3.42 -2.60 -5.08
N PHE A 156 4.10 -2.91 -6.18
CA PHE A 156 3.96 -2.26 -7.49
C PHE A 156 3.96 -3.30 -8.60
N MET A 157 3.38 -2.95 -9.73
CA MET A 157 3.67 -3.65 -10.98
C MET A 157 5.08 -3.28 -11.43
N THR A 158 5.87 -4.26 -11.88
CA THR A 158 7.23 -4.02 -12.38
C THR A 158 7.23 -3.54 -13.84
N ASP A 159 8.24 -2.76 -14.21
CA ASP A 159 8.52 -2.40 -15.61
C ASP A 159 9.25 -3.52 -16.39
N ARG A 160 9.64 -4.60 -15.70
CA ARG A 160 10.30 -5.80 -16.27
C ARG A 160 9.24 -6.79 -16.78
N VAL A 161 8.52 -6.40 -17.81
CA VAL A 161 7.39 -7.16 -18.39
C VAL A 161 7.50 -7.21 -19.90
N ASP A 162 6.87 -8.20 -20.53
CA ASP A 162 6.83 -8.34 -21.99
C ASP A 162 6.03 -7.22 -22.65
N PHE A 163 5.04 -6.65 -21.95
CA PHE A 163 4.29 -5.48 -22.40
C PHE A 163 3.78 -4.67 -21.21
N MET A 164 3.74 -3.37 -21.35
CA MET A 164 3.16 -2.47 -20.35
C MET A 164 1.66 -2.28 -20.61
N GLN A 165 0.86 -2.37 -19.56
CA GLN A 165 -0.58 -2.12 -19.65
C GLN A 165 -0.85 -0.60 -19.78
N PRO A 166 -1.70 -0.15 -20.72
CA PRO A 166 -1.89 1.29 -21.03
C PRO A 166 -2.51 1.99 -19.85
N ARG A 167 -2.69 2.03 -18.86
CA ARG A 167 -3.29 2.72 -17.70
C ARG A 167 -2.78 2.15 -16.38
N ALA A 168 -1.64 1.48 -16.42
CA ALA A 168 -1.03 0.91 -15.23
C ALA A 168 0.30 1.58 -14.93
N LEU A 169 0.59 1.79 -13.66
CA LEU A 169 1.90 2.20 -13.20
C LEU A 169 2.83 1.00 -13.18
N HIS A 170 3.71 0.95 -14.15
CA HIS A 170 4.85 0.03 -14.13
C HIS A 170 6.05 0.74 -13.52
N MET A 171 6.40 0.36 -12.31
CA MET A 171 7.44 1.01 -11.51
C MET A 171 8.79 0.36 -11.74
N ASN A 172 9.82 1.18 -11.93
CA ASN A 172 11.20 0.70 -11.94
C ASN A 172 11.66 0.38 -10.51
N VAL A 173 12.09 -0.86 -10.31
CA VAL A 173 12.49 -1.38 -8.98
C VAL A 173 13.66 -0.60 -8.40
N GLU A 174 14.71 -0.37 -9.19
CA GLU A 174 15.93 0.32 -8.75
C GLU A 174 15.67 1.79 -8.42
N MET A 175 14.87 2.45 -9.26
CA MET A 175 14.50 3.85 -9.03
C MET A 175 13.76 4.00 -7.70
N MET A 176 12.73 3.18 -7.47
CA MET A 176 11.95 3.26 -6.23
C MET A 176 12.76 2.80 -5.01
N ALA A 177 13.57 1.76 -5.13
CA ALA A 177 14.46 1.32 -4.06
C ALA A 177 15.50 2.39 -3.68
N ASN A 178 16.06 3.09 -4.66
CA ASN A 178 16.99 4.20 -4.42
C ASN A 178 16.30 5.38 -3.75
N PHE A 179 15.08 5.72 -4.17
CA PHE A 179 14.29 6.75 -3.51
C PHE A 179 14.05 6.38 -2.03
N ILE A 180 13.60 5.16 -1.75
CA ILE A 180 13.32 4.69 -0.40
C ILE A 180 14.58 4.73 0.48
N ARG A 181 15.73 4.24 -0.03
CA ARG A 181 16.97 4.25 0.73
C ARG A 181 17.45 5.65 1.10
N ARG A 182 17.22 6.63 0.22
CA ARG A 182 17.63 8.02 0.43
C ARG A 182 16.71 8.79 1.36
N HIS A 183 15.40 8.55 1.27
CA HIS A 183 14.40 9.44 1.87
C HIS A 183 13.61 8.80 3.01
N LEU A 184 13.51 7.47 3.07
CA LEU A 184 12.77 6.76 4.11
C LEU A 184 13.71 6.01 5.06
N SER A 185 14.29 4.90 4.59
CA SER A 185 15.17 4.05 5.39
C SER A 185 16.13 3.23 4.50
N PRO A 186 17.38 3.05 4.89
CA PRO A 186 18.28 2.12 4.22
C PRO A 186 17.92 0.65 4.45
N ARG A 187 17.04 0.34 5.42
CA ARG A 187 16.61 -1.02 5.74
C ARG A 187 15.44 -1.41 4.86
N LEU A 188 15.76 -1.87 3.69
CA LEU A 188 14.81 -2.23 2.63
C LEU A 188 14.95 -3.71 2.29
N ARG A 189 13.81 -4.42 2.22
CA ARG A 189 13.70 -5.72 1.57
C ARG A 189 12.96 -5.53 0.26
N ILE A 190 13.42 -6.22 -0.78
CA ILE A 190 12.82 -6.25 -2.11
C ILE A 190 12.45 -7.69 -2.38
N ASP A 191 11.20 -7.98 -2.69
CA ASP A 191 10.73 -9.31 -3.07
C ASP A 191 10.09 -9.26 -4.46
N GLU A 192 10.74 -9.90 -5.42
CA GLU A 192 10.30 -10.09 -6.81
C GLU A 192 9.94 -11.56 -7.07
N SER A 193 9.89 -12.41 -6.02
CA SER A 193 9.85 -13.86 -6.18
C SER A 193 8.44 -14.48 -6.19
N TYR A 194 7.43 -13.73 -5.73
CA TYR A 194 6.08 -14.28 -5.51
C TYR A 194 5.14 -14.18 -6.72
N MET A 195 5.37 -13.21 -7.60
CA MET A 195 4.60 -13.05 -8.85
C MET A 195 5.46 -12.45 -9.98
N PRO A 196 5.24 -12.85 -11.24
CA PRO A 196 6.12 -12.45 -12.34
C PRO A 196 6.01 -10.97 -12.75
N TYR A 197 4.94 -10.28 -12.36
CA TYR A 197 4.66 -8.90 -12.84
C TYR A 197 4.62 -7.89 -11.70
N GLU A 198 5.03 -8.29 -10.50
CA GLU A 198 4.96 -7.45 -9.32
C GLU A 198 6.20 -7.61 -8.46
N PHE A 199 6.46 -6.59 -7.68
CA PHE A 199 7.42 -6.64 -6.60
C PHE A 199 6.87 -5.97 -5.35
N THR A 200 7.37 -6.39 -4.20
CA THR A 200 7.06 -5.82 -2.90
C THR A 200 8.30 -5.17 -2.30
N LEU A 201 8.13 -4.00 -1.74
CA LEU A 201 9.12 -3.29 -0.93
C LEU A 201 8.65 -3.26 0.52
N VAL A 202 9.49 -3.77 1.44
CA VAL A 202 9.27 -3.67 2.88
C VAL A 202 10.34 -2.76 3.47
N VAL A 203 9.91 -1.60 3.94
CA VAL A 203 10.75 -0.56 4.52
C VAL A 203 10.66 -0.62 6.03
N LEU A 204 11.76 -0.94 6.70
CA LEU A 204 11.78 -1.04 8.15
C LEU A 204 12.17 0.31 8.77
N LYS A 205 11.44 0.72 9.80
CA LYS A 205 11.79 1.89 10.61
C LYS A 205 13.08 1.56 11.37
N ASN A 206 13.97 2.52 11.44
CA ASN A 206 15.21 2.32 12.17
C ASN A 206 14.96 2.41 13.67
N SER A 207 15.11 1.30 14.33
CA SER A 207 15.60 1.27 15.70
C SER A 207 17.13 1.28 15.66
N GLU A 208 17.77 1.68 16.70
CA GLU A 208 19.21 1.85 16.86
C GLU A 208 20.06 0.85 16.08
N ILE A 209 21.01 1.36 15.29
CA ILE A 209 22.03 0.51 14.66
C ILE A 209 23.11 0.30 15.72
N ILE A 210 23.08 -0.86 16.36
CA ILE A 210 24.21 -1.28 17.19
C ILE A 210 25.36 -1.66 16.24
N ARG A 211 26.40 -0.84 16.19
CA ARG A 211 27.63 -1.18 15.48
C ARG A 211 28.43 -2.13 16.36
N PRO A 212 28.99 -3.23 15.81
CA PRO A 212 29.94 -4.04 16.55
C PRO A 212 31.15 -3.18 16.96
N ASP A 213 31.51 -3.21 18.23
CA ASP A 213 32.58 -2.36 18.82
C ASP A 213 33.97 -2.55 18.22
N ASN A 214 34.17 -3.57 17.39
CA ASN A 214 35.49 -4.02 16.93
C ASN A 214 35.79 -3.75 15.44
N ILE A 215 34.90 -3.19 14.64
CA ILE A 215 35.07 -3.12 13.18
C ILE A 215 34.98 -1.69 12.61
N TYR A 216 34.32 -0.77 13.26
CA TYR A 216 34.08 0.58 12.74
C TYR A 216 34.07 1.64 13.85
N THR A 217 35.22 1.88 14.48
CA THR A 217 35.41 3.12 15.23
C THR A 217 35.70 4.24 14.24
N PRO A 218 34.95 5.33 14.20
CA PRO A 218 35.36 6.53 13.48
C PRO A 218 36.67 7.04 14.11
N SER A 219 37.67 7.23 13.28
CA SER A 219 38.91 7.90 13.65
C SER A 219 38.63 9.36 14.00
#